data_c40760b2ce14b4061c911f2f32d84d4c
#
_entry.id   c40760b2ce14b4061c911f2f32d84d4c
#
_cell.length_a   1.000
_cell.length_b   1.000
_cell.length_c   1.000
_cell.angle_alpha   90.00
_cell.angle_beta   90.00
_cell.angle_gamma   90.00
#
_symmetry.space_group_name_H-M   'P 1'
#
loop_
_entity.id
_entity.type
_entity.pdbx_description
1 polymer ?
#
loop_
_entity_poly.entity_id
_entity_poly.type
_entity_poly.pdbx_seq_one_letter_code
_entity_poly.pdbx_strand_id
1 'polypeptide(L)'
;YLTKAAGDDCIGCTMKLYENEDAGISREHTCCSLDDVEDARSVAYRLGIPYYVFHFGEEFRTKVIDKFVSSYCRGETPNPCIDCNRYLKFDRLMHRAKVLGCDYVVTGHYARIEYTEGRYRLKKAVDETKDQSYVLYTLTQEQLAHVRFPLGSMTKTETRRIAAEQGFLNAEKPDSQDIC
;
A
#
# COMPACT_ATOMS: atom_id res chain seq x y z
N TYR A 1 4.59 12.40 2.27
CA TYR A 1 5.46 13.58 2.14
C TYR A 1 5.65 14.00 0.68
N LEU A 2 6.18 13.13 -0.19
CA LEU A 2 6.49 13.46 -1.58
C LEU A 2 5.30 14.07 -2.34
N THR A 3 4.13 13.49 -2.18
CA THR A 3 2.87 13.96 -2.81
C THR A 3 2.49 15.35 -2.32
N LYS A 4 2.55 15.57 -1.00
CA LYS A 4 2.28 16.88 -0.42
C LYS A 4 3.33 17.91 -0.83
N ALA A 5 4.60 17.54 -0.88
CA ALA A 5 5.68 18.41 -1.33
C ALA A 5 5.55 18.80 -2.82
N ALA A 6 4.87 17.98 -3.61
CA ALA A 6 4.52 18.28 -5.00
C ALA A 6 3.34 19.26 -5.14
N GLY A 7 2.70 19.65 -4.02
CA GLY A 7 1.60 20.61 -3.99
C GLY A 7 0.20 20.00 -4.02
N ASP A 8 0.09 18.67 -3.96
CA ASP A 8 -1.21 18.00 -3.93
C ASP A 8 -1.86 18.12 -2.52
N ASP A 9 -3.18 18.28 -2.47
CA ASP A 9 -3.97 18.11 -1.26
C ASP A 9 -4.04 16.62 -0.91
N CYS A 10 -3.64 16.28 0.31
CA CYS A 10 -3.47 14.89 0.71
C CYS A 10 -4.36 14.50 1.87
N ILE A 11 -4.88 13.28 1.81
CA ILE A 11 -5.52 12.57 2.92
C ILE A 11 -4.70 11.32 3.20
N GLY A 12 -4.25 11.16 4.45
CA GLY A 12 -3.60 9.93 4.91
C GLY A 12 -4.63 8.86 5.26
N CYS A 13 -4.34 7.60 4.96
CA CYS A 13 -5.19 6.51 5.40
C CYS A 13 -4.41 5.23 5.70
N THR A 14 -4.94 4.46 6.65
CA THR A 14 -4.52 3.08 6.91
C THR A 14 -5.71 2.15 6.73
N MET A 15 -5.47 1.00 6.10
CA MET A 15 -6.44 -0.08 6.00
C MET A 15 -6.21 -1.05 7.16
N LYS A 16 -7.18 -1.16 8.08
CA LYS A 16 -7.16 -2.19 9.12
C LYS A 16 -7.78 -3.46 8.55
N LEU A 17 -6.96 -4.50 8.41
CA LEU A 17 -7.31 -5.73 7.70
C LEU A 17 -7.76 -6.85 8.64
N TYR A 18 -7.31 -6.84 9.91
CA TYR A 18 -7.67 -7.82 10.93
C TYR A 18 -7.54 -7.21 12.32
N GLU A 19 -8.17 -7.85 13.31
CA GLU A 19 -7.94 -7.57 14.73
C GLU A 19 -6.82 -8.50 15.22
N ASN A 20 -5.91 -7.99 16.05
CA ASN A 20 -4.78 -8.77 16.57
C ASN A 20 -5.21 -10.02 17.34
N GLU A 21 -6.40 -9.99 17.94
CA GLU A 21 -6.98 -11.11 18.70
C GLU A 21 -7.37 -12.28 17.79
N ASP A 22 -7.83 -11.99 16.57
CA ASP A 22 -8.29 -13.00 15.61
C ASP A 22 -7.13 -13.73 14.93
N ALA A 23 -5.96 -13.11 14.88
CA ALA A 23 -4.80 -13.64 14.14
C ALA A 23 -3.94 -14.61 14.97
N GLY A 24 -4.09 -14.66 16.30
CA GLY A 24 -3.27 -15.51 17.20
C GLY A 24 -1.77 -15.19 17.13
N ILE A 25 -1.40 -14.03 16.57
CA ILE A 25 -0.02 -13.63 16.31
C ILE A 25 0.42 -12.64 17.41
N SER A 26 1.63 -12.82 17.92
CA SER A 26 2.24 -11.90 18.86
C SER A 26 2.39 -10.51 18.24
N ARG A 27 2.20 -9.45 19.05
CA ARG A 27 2.12 -8.03 18.64
C ARG A 27 3.29 -7.47 17.83
N GLU A 28 4.36 -8.21 17.62
CA GLU A 28 5.66 -7.63 17.22
C GLU A 28 5.95 -7.60 15.72
N HIS A 29 5.17 -8.26 14.84
CA HIS A 29 5.59 -8.43 13.43
C HIS A 29 4.47 -8.37 12.37
N THR A 30 3.33 -7.75 12.63
CA THR A 30 2.23 -7.71 11.66
C THR A 30 2.12 -6.38 10.93
N CYS A 31 1.84 -6.38 9.63
CA CYS A 31 1.80 -5.16 8.79
C CYS A 31 0.60 -4.22 9.04
N CYS A 32 -0.23 -4.48 10.04
CA CYS A 32 -1.41 -3.67 10.40
C CYS A 32 -1.61 -3.62 11.92
N SER A 33 -0.53 -3.64 12.71
CA SER A 33 -0.58 -3.50 14.16
C SER A 33 -1.15 -2.13 14.59
N LEU A 34 -1.59 -2.02 15.84
CA LEU A 34 -1.97 -0.71 16.41
C LEU A 34 -0.81 0.28 16.33
N ASP A 35 0.42 -0.19 16.49
CA ASP A 35 1.63 0.62 16.42
C ASP A 35 1.83 1.17 14.99
N ASP A 36 1.54 0.38 13.94
CA ASP A 36 1.61 0.86 12.55
C ASP A 36 0.55 1.92 12.24
N VAL A 37 -0.63 1.80 12.83
CA VAL A 37 -1.68 2.83 12.73
C VAL A 37 -1.25 4.13 13.41
N GLU A 38 -0.64 4.03 14.61
CA GLU A 38 -0.14 5.20 15.34
C GLU A 38 1.07 5.84 14.65
N ASP A 39 1.99 5.05 14.11
CA ASP A 39 3.10 5.53 13.28
C ASP A 39 2.58 6.34 12.08
N ALA A 40 1.62 5.78 11.34
CA ALA A 40 1.03 6.46 10.20
C ALA A 40 0.27 7.74 10.60
N ARG A 41 -0.45 7.69 11.73
CA ARG A 41 -1.15 8.85 12.29
C ARG A 41 -0.18 9.96 12.68
N SER A 42 0.95 9.61 13.33
CA SER A 42 1.98 10.58 13.72
C SER A 42 2.59 11.29 12.52
N VAL A 43 2.86 10.55 11.45
CA VAL A 43 3.34 11.11 10.17
C VAL A 43 2.29 12.04 9.55
N ALA A 44 1.02 11.63 9.50
CA ALA A 44 -0.06 12.46 8.97
C ALA A 44 -0.24 13.76 9.78
N TYR A 45 -0.20 13.67 11.11
CA TYR A 45 -0.26 14.83 12.00
C TYR A 45 0.91 15.80 11.74
N ARG A 46 2.13 15.26 11.64
CA ARG A 46 3.33 16.05 11.35
C ARG A 46 3.27 16.74 9.99
N LEU A 47 2.65 16.09 9.01
CA LEU A 47 2.40 16.67 7.69
C LEU A 47 1.23 17.64 7.67
N GLY A 48 0.41 17.72 8.73
CA GLY A 48 -0.78 18.56 8.79
C GLY A 48 -1.83 18.12 7.75
N ILE A 49 -2.05 16.81 7.58
CA ILE A 49 -3.05 16.26 6.68
C ILE A 49 -4.11 15.47 7.46
N PRO A 50 -5.38 15.43 7.00
CA PRO A 50 -6.40 14.56 7.56
C PRO A 50 -5.97 13.10 7.50
N TYR A 51 -6.39 12.28 8.47
CA TYR A 51 -6.05 10.87 8.53
C TYR A 51 -7.26 10.01 8.91
N TYR A 52 -7.47 8.92 8.16
CA TYR A 52 -8.56 7.98 8.36
C TYR A 52 -8.06 6.55 8.48
N VAL A 53 -8.78 5.75 9.27
CA VAL A 53 -8.59 4.29 9.34
C VAL A 53 -9.83 3.64 8.74
N PHE A 54 -9.63 2.82 7.70
CA PHE A 54 -10.69 2.05 7.07
C PHE A 54 -10.61 0.60 7.49
N HIS A 55 -11.72 0.06 7.97
CA HIS A 55 -11.83 -1.33 8.37
C HIS A 55 -12.27 -2.18 7.17
N PHE A 56 -11.40 -3.07 6.71
CA PHE A 56 -11.63 -3.99 5.60
C PHE A 56 -11.44 -5.46 6.02
N GLY A 57 -11.64 -5.78 7.31
CA GLY A 57 -11.40 -7.12 7.85
C GLY A 57 -12.24 -8.21 7.19
N GLU A 58 -13.53 -7.97 6.97
CA GLU A 58 -14.41 -8.93 6.31
C GLU A 58 -14.00 -9.19 4.85
N GLU A 59 -13.73 -8.13 4.10
CA GLU A 59 -13.27 -8.25 2.73
C GLU A 59 -11.89 -8.92 2.65
N PHE A 60 -10.99 -8.61 3.58
CA PHE A 60 -9.68 -9.25 3.64
C PHE A 60 -9.82 -10.75 3.90
N ARG A 61 -10.64 -11.14 4.87
CA ARG A 61 -10.91 -12.54 5.15
C ARG A 61 -11.44 -13.27 3.92
N THR A 62 -12.53 -12.78 3.33
CA THR A 62 -13.24 -13.47 2.25
C THR A 62 -12.48 -13.48 0.92
N LYS A 63 -11.77 -12.38 0.57
CA LYS A 63 -11.11 -12.22 -0.72
C LYS A 63 -9.64 -12.63 -0.73
N VAL A 64 -9.00 -12.64 0.43
CA VAL A 64 -7.55 -12.94 0.54
C VAL A 64 -7.32 -14.20 1.34
N ILE A 65 -7.76 -14.25 2.61
CA ILE A 65 -7.42 -15.36 3.50
C ILE A 65 -8.10 -16.66 3.09
N ASP A 66 -9.41 -16.67 2.89
CA ASP A 66 -10.16 -17.89 2.52
C ASP A 66 -9.66 -18.45 1.18
N LYS A 67 -9.33 -17.57 0.23
CA LYS A 67 -8.76 -17.96 -1.04
C LYS A 67 -7.35 -18.54 -0.89
N PHE A 68 -6.50 -17.89 -0.07
CA PHE A 68 -5.15 -18.36 0.23
C PHE A 68 -5.19 -19.77 0.83
N VAL A 69 -5.99 -19.96 1.88
CA VAL A 69 -6.15 -21.26 2.56
C VAL A 69 -6.65 -22.32 1.59
N SER A 70 -7.70 -22.01 0.81
CA SER A 70 -8.26 -22.93 -0.18
C SER A 70 -7.24 -23.37 -1.23
N SER A 71 -6.46 -22.42 -1.77
CA SER A 71 -5.41 -22.72 -2.74
C SER A 71 -4.29 -23.56 -2.13
N TYR A 72 -3.86 -23.21 -0.92
CA TYR A 72 -2.82 -23.94 -0.22
C TYR A 72 -3.24 -25.40 0.07
N CYS A 73 -4.49 -25.61 0.49
CA CYS A 73 -5.06 -26.95 0.69
C CYS A 73 -5.11 -27.80 -0.60
N ARG A 74 -5.11 -27.18 -1.78
CA ARG A 74 -5.01 -27.89 -3.08
C ARG A 74 -3.57 -28.12 -3.52
N GLY A 75 -2.56 -27.75 -2.72
CA GLY A 75 -1.14 -27.87 -3.07
C GLY A 75 -0.63 -26.79 -4.02
N GLU A 76 -1.36 -25.67 -4.17
CA GLU A 76 -0.93 -24.49 -4.93
C GLU A 76 -0.03 -23.61 -4.05
N THR A 77 0.76 -22.73 -4.67
CA THR A 77 1.56 -21.71 -3.97
C THR A 77 0.99 -20.31 -4.27
N PRO A 78 -0.09 -19.90 -3.60
CA PRO A 78 -0.72 -18.59 -3.84
C PRO A 78 0.12 -17.46 -3.28
N ASN A 79 0.02 -16.28 -3.91
CA ASN A 79 0.56 -15.04 -3.37
C ASN A 79 -0.61 -14.12 -2.93
N PRO A 80 -0.90 -14.02 -1.63
CA PRO A 80 -2.03 -13.23 -1.12
C PRO A 80 -1.86 -11.72 -1.37
N CYS A 81 -0.62 -11.22 -1.56
CA CYS A 81 -0.39 -9.81 -1.86
C CYS A 81 -1.03 -9.38 -3.18
N ILE A 82 -1.12 -10.27 -4.17
CA ILE A 82 -1.80 -9.99 -5.45
C ILE A 82 -3.28 -9.73 -5.21
N ASP A 83 -3.95 -10.59 -4.44
CA ASP A 83 -5.37 -10.46 -4.13
C ASP A 83 -5.64 -9.24 -3.21
N CYS A 84 -4.77 -8.99 -2.22
CA CYS A 84 -4.85 -7.80 -1.38
C CYS A 84 -4.75 -6.51 -2.21
N ASN A 85 -3.78 -6.42 -3.12
CA ASN A 85 -3.69 -5.28 -4.02
C ASN A 85 -4.92 -5.15 -4.91
N ARG A 86 -5.37 -6.25 -5.52
CA ARG A 86 -6.51 -6.26 -6.45
C ARG A 86 -7.81 -5.82 -5.79
N TYR A 87 -8.19 -6.46 -4.67
CA TYR A 87 -9.54 -6.33 -4.10
C TYR A 87 -9.64 -5.25 -3.02
N LEU A 88 -8.55 -5.00 -2.26
CA LEU A 88 -8.60 -4.04 -1.17
C LEU A 88 -8.01 -2.69 -1.57
N LYS A 89 -6.73 -2.66 -1.99
CA LYS A 89 -6.06 -1.38 -2.28
C LYS A 89 -6.60 -0.70 -3.53
N PHE A 90 -6.77 -1.45 -4.63
CA PHE A 90 -7.12 -0.86 -5.93
C PHE A 90 -8.56 -1.12 -6.38
N ASP A 91 -9.40 -1.64 -5.47
CA ASP A 91 -10.86 -1.69 -5.63
C ASP A 91 -11.52 -0.95 -4.46
N ARG A 92 -11.50 -1.51 -3.23
CA ARG A 92 -12.20 -0.93 -2.08
C ARG A 92 -11.67 0.44 -1.67
N LEU A 93 -10.33 0.59 -1.57
CA LEU A 93 -9.74 1.89 -1.21
C LEU A 93 -9.95 2.93 -2.32
N MET A 94 -9.89 2.55 -3.59
CA MET A 94 -10.22 3.46 -4.70
C MET A 94 -11.68 3.92 -4.64
N HIS A 95 -12.62 3.01 -4.31
CA HIS A 95 -14.00 3.40 -4.09
C HIS A 95 -14.12 4.43 -2.93
N ARG A 96 -13.43 4.22 -1.82
CA ARG A 96 -13.39 5.19 -0.70
C ARG A 96 -12.77 6.52 -1.11
N ALA A 97 -11.69 6.49 -1.86
CA ALA A 97 -11.05 7.69 -2.40
C ALA A 97 -12.02 8.51 -3.25
N LYS A 98 -12.76 7.86 -4.15
CA LYS A 98 -13.79 8.49 -4.98
C LYS A 98 -14.91 9.13 -4.14
N VAL A 99 -15.39 8.44 -3.09
CA VAL A 99 -16.40 8.97 -2.15
C VAL A 99 -15.89 10.21 -1.40
N LEU A 100 -14.59 10.24 -1.08
CA LEU A 100 -13.93 11.39 -0.43
C LEU A 100 -13.56 12.52 -1.41
N GLY A 101 -13.85 12.38 -2.70
CA GLY A 101 -13.52 13.38 -3.72
C GLY A 101 -12.03 13.40 -4.09
N CYS A 102 -11.31 12.31 -3.86
CA CYS A 102 -9.90 12.21 -4.25
C CYS A 102 -9.76 11.72 -5.70
N ASP A 103 -8.85 12.34 -6.45
CA ASP A 103 -8.57 11.99 -7.84
C ASP A 103 -7.64 10.77 -7.95
N TYR A 104 -6.79 10.56 -6.96
CA TYR A 104 -5.75 9.53 -6.98
C TYR A 104 -5.65 8.74 -5.67
N VAL A 105 -5.33 7.47 -5.80
CA VAL A 105 -4.77 6.65 -4.71
C VAL A 105 -3.26 6.61 -4.86
N VAL A 106 -2.55 7.04 -3.82
CA VAL A 106 -1.08 7.08 -3.80
C VAL A 106 -0.58 6.04 -2.82
N THR A 107 0.34 5.19 -3.27
CA THR A 107 0.92 4.14 -2.42
C THR A 107 2.43 4.10 -2.53
N GLY A 108 3.07 3.50 -1.53
CA GLY A 108 4.53 3.31 -1.47
C GLY A 108 5.07 2.14 -2.28
N HIS A 109 4.36 1.63 -3.29
CA HIS A 109 4.89 0.56 -4.12
C HIS A 109 6.06 1.05 -4.97
N TYR A 110 7.07 0.23 -5.06
CA TYR A 110 8.18 0.39 -6.01
C TYR A 110 7.76 -0.17 -7.37
N ALA A 111 7.09 0.67 -8.15
CA ALA A 111 6.68 0.43 -9.53
C ALA A 111 6.49 1.79 -10.21
N ARG A 112 6.45 1.83 -11.54
CA ARG A 112 6.22 3.04 -12.30
C ARG A 112 5.02 2.91 -13.21
N ILE A 113 4.34 4.02 -13.46
CA ILE A 113 3.27 4.12 -14.43
C ILE A 113 3.70 5.14 -15.48
N GLU A 114 3.59 4.78 -16.74
CA GLU A 114 3.86 5.64 -17.88
C GLU A 114 2.63 5.67 -18.78
N TYR A 115 2.25 6.88 -19.22
CA TYR A 115 1.22 7.03 -20.24
C TYR A 115 1.89 7.27 -21.59
N THR A 116 1.69 6.36 -22.53
CA THR A 116 2.27 6.44 -23.86
C THR A 116 1.34 5.77 -24.88
N GLU A 117 1.23 6.35 -26.06
CA GLU A 117 0.37 5.84 -27.16
C GLU A 117 -1.08 5.57 -26.72
N GLY A 118 -1.65 6.47 -25.92
CA GLY A 118 -3.04 6.37 -25.46
C GLY A 118 -3.30 5.31 -24.39
N ARG A 119 -2.26 4.74 -23.78
CA ARG A 119 -2.38 3.68 -22.76
C ARG A 119 -1.47 3.94 -21.56
N TYR A 120 -1.94 3.53 -20.39
CA TYR A 120 -1.14 3.42 -19.19
C TYR A 120 -0.37 2.10 -19.20
N ARG A 121 0.93 2.15 -18.95
CA ARG A 121 1.83 1.00 -18.86
C ARG A 121 2.42 0.89 -17.46
N LEU A 122 2.22 -0.25 -16.83
CA LEU A 122 2.92 -0.57 -15.59
C LEU A 122 4.36 -0.97 -15.94
N LYS A 123 5.33 -0.36 -15.27
CA LYS A 123 6.76 -0.60 -15.46
C LYS A 123 7.42 -0.99 -14.14
N LYS A 124 8.52 -1.72 -14.24
CA LYS A 124 9.39 -2.00 -13.09
C LYS A 124 9.91 -0.71 -12.46
N ALA A 125 10.20 -0.79 -11.16
CA ALA A 125 10.89 0.27 -10.44
C ALA A 125 12.29 0.53 -10.99
N VAL A 126 12.86 1.69 -10.64
CA VAL A 126 14.29 1.98 -10.88
C VAL A 126 15.17 1.12 -9.98
N ASP A 127 14.76 0.92 -8.73
CA ASP A 127 15.41 -0.03 -7.83
C ASP A 127 14.91 -1.45 -8.13
N GLU A 128 15.66 -2.18 -8.93
CA GLU A 128 15.30 -3.56 -9.33
C GLU A 128 15.24 -4.52 -8.13
N THR A 129 15.98 -4.23 -7.06
CA THR A 129 16.00 -5.07 -5.84
C THR A 129 14.74 -4.92 -5.01
N LYS A 130 13.95 -3.87 -5.26
CA LYS A 130 12.69 -3.54 -4.58
C LYS A 130 11.47 -3.56 -5.49
N ASP A 131 11.63 -3.97 -6.76
CA ASP A 131 10.53 -3.96 -7.72
C ASP A 131 9.33 -4.76 -7.22
N GLN A 132 8.17 -4.11 -7.22
CA GLN A 132 6.88 -4.67 -6.80
C GLN A 132 5.85 -4.69 -7.94
N SER A 133 6.27 -4.47 -9.18
CA SER A 133 5.35 -4.47 -10.33
C SER A 133 4.62 -5.80 -10.49
N TYR A 134 5.23 -6.91 -10.05
CA TYR A 134 4.66 -8.25 -10.14
C TYR A 134 3.38 -8.46 -9.31
N VAL A 135 3.17 -7.74 -8.20
CA VAL A 135 1.93 -7.82 -7.41
C VAL A 135 0.85 -6.86 -7.90
N LEU A 136 1.14 -6.08 -8.94
CA LEU A 136 0.29 -5.02 -9.48
C LEU A 136 -0.23 -5.32 -10.89
N TYR A 137 0.10 -6.47 -11.47
CA TYR A 137 -0.24 -6.80 -12.87
C TYR A 137 -1.74 -6.88 -13.15
N THR A 138 -2.56 -6.99 -12.11
CA THR A 138 -4.02 -7.05 -12.21
C THR A 138 -4.68 -5.68 -12.39
N LEU A 139 -3.92 -4.58 -12.30
CA LEU A 139 -4.46 -3.24 -12.43
C LEU A 139 -5.00 -2.99 -13.85
N THR A 140 -6.23 -2.49 -13.92
CA THR A 140 -6.88 -2.10 -15.17
C THR A 140 -6.39 -0.73 -15.66
N GLN A 141 -6.70 -0.38 -16.90
CA GLN A 141 -6.39 0.95 -17.46
C GLN A 141 -7.04 2.09 -16.66
N GLU A 142 -8.29 1.88 -16.23
CA GLU A 142 -9.00 2.84 -15.37
C GLU A 142 -8.28 3.02 -14.03
N GLN A 143 -7.89 1.92 -13.39
CA GLN A 143 -7.15 1.98 -12.13
C GLN A 143 -5.78 2.65 -12.30
N LEU A 144 -5.02 2.29 -13.33
CA LEU A 144 -3.72 2.89 -13.63
C LEU A 144 -3.81 4.41 -13.87
N ALA A 145 -4.92 4.90 -14.41
CA ALA A 145 -5.16 6.33 -14.60
C ALA A 145 -5.31 7.10 -13.28
N HIS A 146 -5.74 6.43 -12.22
CA HIS A 146 -6.04 7.03 -10.91
C HIS A 146 -5.12 6.56 -9.78
N VAL A 147 -3.95 6.02 -10.13
CA VAL A 147 -2.96 5.55 -9.14
C VAL A 147 -1.62 6.20 -9.39
N ARG A 148 -0.89 6.53 -8.31
CA ARG A 148 0.48 7.06 -8.36
C ARG A 148 1.40 6.26 -7.43
N PHE A 149 2.62 6.00 -7.90
CA PHE A 149 3.68 5.31 -7.17
C PHE A 149 4.93 6.19 -7.07
N PRO A 150 4.98 7.15 -6.14
CA PRO A 150 6.09 8.12 -6.07
C PRO A 150 7.46 7.46 -5.84
N LEU A 151 7.49 6.30 -5.18
CA LEU A 151 8.73 5.59 -4.89
C LEU A 151 9.29 4.81 -6.07
N GLY A 152 8.52 4.63 -7.14
CA GLY A 152 8.94 3.83 -8.29
C GLY A 152 10.15 4.39 -9.06
N SER A 153 10.42 5.69 -8.94
CA SER A 153 11.58 6.36 -9.55
C SER A 153 12.72 6.62 -8.58
N MET A 154 12.68 5.99 -7.39
CA MET A 154 13.65 6.18 -6.32
C MET A 154 14.23 4.84 -5.85
N THR A 155 15.46 4.89 -5.33
CA THR A 155 16.03 3.76 -4.59
C THR A 155 15.52 3.72 -3.15
N LYS A 156 15.60 2.55 -2.53
CA LYS A 156 15.25 2.40 -1.10
C LYS A 156 16.13 3.28 -0.20
N THR A 157 17.39 3.43 -0.55
CA THR A 157 18.35 4.27 0.17
C THR A 157 17.91 5.75 0.13
N GLU A 158 17.51 6.25 -1.03
CA GLU A 158 17.00 7.62 -1.18
C GLU A 158 15.71 7.82 -0.37
N THR A 159 14.79 6.85 -0.42
CA THR A 159 13.55 6.91 0.36
C THR A 159 13.83 7.02 1.86
N ARG A 160 14.74 6.20 2.39
CA ARG A 160 15.15 6.24 3.80
C ARG A 160 15.83 7.56 4.17
N ARG A 161 16.72 8.06 3.31
CA ARG A 161 17.37 9.36 3.51
C ARG A 161 16.35 10.48 3.64
N ILE A 162 15.38 10.55 2.73
CA ILE A 162 14.31 11.56 2.79
C ILE A 162 13.48 11.42 4.06
N ALA A 163 13.11 10.20 4.44
CA ALA A 163 12.36 9.95 5.67
C ALA A 163 13.12 10.43 6.92
N ALA A 164 14.43 10.18 6.99
CA ALA A 164 15.31 10.63 8.07
C ALA A 164 15.45 12.17 8.08
N GLU A 165 15.66 12.80 6.94
CA GLU A 165 15.73 14.26 6.79
C GLU A 165 14.43 14.96 7.22
N GLN A 166 13.29 14.31 7.01
CA GLN A 166 11.99 14.79 7.48
C GLN A 166 11.74 14.43 8.96
N GLY A 167 12.66 13.70 9.59
CA GLY A 167 12.59 13.28 11.00
C GLY A 167 11.41 12.33 11.27
N PHE A 168 11.03 11.48 10.32
CA PHE A 168 10.02 10.46 10.54
C PHE A 168 10.57 9.33 11.43
N LEU A 169 9.82 8.97 12.46
CA LEU A 169 10.24 7.96 13.46
C LEU A 169 10.47 6.58 12.82
N ASN A 170 9.77 6.29 11.73
CA ASN A 170 9.84 5.02 11.00
C ASN A 170 10.90 4.99 9.88
N ALA A 171 11.79 5.99 9.79
CA ALA A 171 12.81 6.06 8.73
C ALA A 171 13.73 4.84 8.69
N GLU A 172 14.05 4.27 9.87
CA GLU A 172 14.91 3.11 10.02
C GLU A 172 14.16 1.79 10.22
N LYS A 173 12.81 1.84 10.25
CA LYS A 173 11.98 0.64 10.42
C LYS A 173 12.30 -0.39 9.33
N PRO A 174 12.54 -1.66 9.69
CA PRO A 174 12.75 -2.71 8.70
C PRO A 174 11.51 -2.88 7.81
N ASP A 175 11.75 -3.37 6.58
CA ASP A 175 10.64 -3.69 5.69
C ASP A 175 9.83 -4.84 6.29
N SER A 176 8.50 -4.76 6.21
CA SER A 176 7.66 -5.93 6.47
C SER A 176 8.00 -7.00 5.42
N GLN A 177 8.45 -8.15 5.90
CA GLN A 177 8.84 -9.30 5.07
C GLN A 177 7.71 -10.33 5.00
N ASP A 178 6.69 -10.17 5.84
CA ASP A 178 5.64 -11.15 5.97
C ASP A 178 4.61 -10.99 4.86
N ILE A 179 4.36 -12.10 4.21
CA ILE A 179 3.17 -12.28 3.42
C ILE A 179 2.04 -12.49 4.42
N CYS A 180 1.14 -11.52 4.49
CA CYS A 180 0.02 -11.56 5.42
C CYS A 180 -0.77 -12.88 5.33
#